data_b75070efb132a0cce4a19b957b48f017
#
_entry.id   b75070efb132a0cce4a19b957b48f017
#
_cell.length_a   1.000
_cell.length_b   1.000
_cell.length_c   1.000
_cell.angle_alpha   90.00
_cell.angle_beta   90.00
_cell.angle_gamma   90.00
#
_symmetry.space_group_name_H-M   'P 1'
#
loop_
_entity.id
_entity.type
_entity.pdbx_description
1 polymer ?
#
loop_
_entity_poly.entity_id
_entity_poly.type
_entity_poly.pdbx_seq_one_letter_code
_entity_poly.pdbx_strand_id
1 'polypeptide(L)'
;MLDYNLEKRGEASLYEYVYQQIRDDIVAGRIVAGEHLPSKRAFASHLGISVITIENAYSQLLAEGYICSIPRRGYYACELPDAPVLASAAEGIDRDAVSVGPSVHDVNGQVERFDALSPSALEAARLWQSALRATLASEDEREIFSPAPAQGTARLRRAIAHHLHGTRGMNVDPNNIVIGAGAQLLDTMLVQLLGADKVYAVEDPGYLRLTRIYQAMGCKVRHIPLDDEGVDLSTLQKSGTDLLHLMPSHQYPTGLVTSIARRYALLSWAAERPGRYLIEDDFDCEFRLAGKPIPALASIDAAQSVIYTNTFSKSLSSALRLAYMVLPDELMERFRRNLGFYASSVSSVDQVALARLLESGDYERHVNRVRVRAREARDGLAALVRKAFPAGEVSIEHTDAGLCCTVVAQRGAGGSSFVRALMRSSIPFIDISDCYWCADGASVPENPTRILVQYDDLSPNVLNTLELQLMGHSAT
;
A
#
# COMPACT_ATOMS: atom_id res chain seq x y z
N MET A 1 48.08 -29.36 17.24
CA MET A 1 46.75 -29.66 17.80
C MET A 1 46.05 -28.30 17.84
N LEU A 2 44.80 -28.24 17.47
CA LEU A 2 44.04 -26.94 17.47
C LEU A 2 43.95 -26.45 18.91
N ASP A 3 44.22 -25.18 19.13
CA ASP A 3 44.21 -24.55 20.44
C ASP A 3 43.37 -23.28 20.43
N TYR A 4 42.33 -23.23 21.25
CA TYR A 4 41.36 -22.14 21.28
C TYR A 4 41.23 -21.57 22.68
N ASN A 5 41.36 -20.22 22.81
CA ASN A 5 41.20 -19.55 24.09
C ASN A 5 39.69 -19.43 24.44
N LEU A 6 39.23 -20.30 25.33
CA LEU A 6 37.82 -20.37 25.72
C LEU A 6 37.34 -19.15 26.53
N GLU A 7 38.23 -18.34 27.08
CA GLU A 7 37.85 -17.08 27.76
C GLU A 7 37.32 -16.02 26.79
N LYS A 8 37.67 -16.11 25.52
CA LYS A 8 37.22 -15.17 24.46
C LYS A 8 35.82 -15.48 23.91
N ARG A 9 35.11 -16.47 24.46
CA ARG A 9 33.80 -16.90 23.95
C ARG A 9 32.68 -15.88 24.13
N GLY A 10 32.84 -14.86 25.00
CA GLY A 10 31.75 -13.93 25.36
C GLY A 10 30.53 -14.64 25.93
N GLU A 11 29.35 -14.33 25.39
CA GLU A 11 28.06 -14.95 25.76
C GLU A 11 27.79 -16.31 25.04
N ALA A 12 28.61 -16.70 24.07
CA ALA A 12 28.39 -17.92 23.30
C ALA A 12 28.58 -19.18 24.18
N SER A 13 27.80 -20.21 23.90
CA SER A 13 27.99 -21.53 24.52
C SER A 13 29.30 -22.14 24.10
N LEU A 14 29.87 -23.05 24.94
CA LEU A 14 31.16 -23.67 24.66
C LEU A 14 31.18 -24.45 23.33
N TYR A 15 30.08 -25.16 22.98
CA TYR A 15 30.03 -25.89 21.71
C TYR A 15 29.98 -24.96 20.51
N GLU A 16 29.21 -23.90 20.64
CA GLU A 16 29.01 -22.88 19.58
C GLU A 16 30.33 -22.15 19.30
N TYR A 17 31.05 -21.75 20.35
CA TYR A 17 32.37 -21.13 20.21
C TYR A 17 33.37 -22.05 19.52
N VAL A 18 33.49 -23.32 19.96
CA VAL A 18 34.40 -24.30 19.33
C VAL A 18 34.00 -24.57 17.87
N TYR A 19 32.71 -24.70 17.59
CA TYR A 19 32.21 -24.84 16.23
C TYR A 19 32.63 -23.66 15.35
N GLN A 20 32.41 -22.42 15.81
CA GLN A 20 32.77 -21.21 15.06
C GLN A 20 34.25 -21.14 14.78
N GLN A 21 35.11 -21.43 15.77
CA GLN A 21 36.56 -21.39 15.61
C GLN A 21 37.05 -22.39 14.56
N ILE A 22 36.56 -23.63 14.59
CA ILE A 22 36.93 -24.67 13.61
C ILE A 22 36.44 -24.26 12.22
N ARG A 23 35.19 -23.83 12.10
CA ARG A 23 34.63 -23.36 10.84
C ARG A 23 35.46 -22.23 10.25
N ASP A 24 35.79 -21.23 11.04
CA ASP A 24 36.55 -20.06 10.60
C ASP A 24 38.00 -20.41 10.23
N ASP A 25 38.58 -21.43 10.89
CA ASP A 25 39.89 -21.96 10.54
C ASP A 25 39.87 -22.72 9.20
N ILE A 26 38.79 -23.48 8.92
CA ILE A 26 38.63 -24.17 7.64
C ILE A 26 38.38 -23.15 6.52
N VAL A 27 37.49 -22.16 6.73
CA VAL A 27 37.18 -21.12 5.74
C VAL A 27 38.41 -20.25 5.45
N ALA A 28 39.20 -19.93 6.45
CA ALA A 28 40.42 -19.15 6.29
C ALA A 28 41.63 -19.98 5.76
N GLY A 29 41.44 -21.28 5.51
CA GLY A 29 42.52 -22.18 5.04
C GLY A 29 43.60 -22.49 6.09
N ARG A 30 43.37 -22.17 7.36
CA ARG A 30 44.30 -22.56 8.47
C ARG A 30 44.21 -24.07 8.76
N ILE A 31 43.04 -24.64 8.55
CA ILE A 31 42.84 -26.10 8.45
C ILE A 31 42.63 -26.38 6.97
N VAL A 32 43.58 -27.09 6.35
CA VAL A 32 43.54 -27.37 4.90
C VAL A 32 42.58 -28.51 4.56
N ALA A 33 42.04 -28.48 3.35
CA ALA A 33 41.21 -29.58 2.86
C ALA A 33 41.92 -30.92 2.98
N GLY A 34 41.22 -31.94 3.52
CA GLY A 34 41.79 -33.26 3.79
C GLY A 34 42.61 -33.35 5.07
N GLU A 35 42.80 -32.28 5.82
CA GLU A 35 43.49 -32.34 7.11
C GLU A 35 42.68 -33.12 8.14
N HIS A 36 43.37 -33.93 8.90
CA HIS A 36 42.77 -34.77 9.94
C HIS A 36 42.54 -33.98 11.23
N LEU A 37 41.28 -33.88 11.67
CA LEU A 37 40.94 -33.26 12.94
C LEU A 37 41.17 -34.18 14.12
N PRO A 38 41.45 -33.65 15.33
CA PRO A 38 41.61 -34.44 16.53
C PRO A 38 40.36 -35.28 16.83
N SER A 39 40.54 -36.47 17.44
CA SER A 39 39.37 -37.21 17.90
C SER A 39 38.61 -36.46 18.98
N LYS A 40 37.29 -36.63 19.06
CA LYS A 40 36.43 -35.95 20.04
C LYS A 40 37.00 -36.03 21.46
N ARG A 41 37.50 -37.20 21.89
CA ARG A 41 38.07 -37.41 23.23
C ARG A 41 39.40 -36.67 23.41
N ALA A 42 40.28 -36.74 22.43
CA ALA A 42 41.58 -36.09 22.50
C ALA A 42 41.41 -34.55 22.52
N PHE A 43 40.48 -34.02 21.72
CA PHE A 43 40.25 -32.59 21.63
C PHE A 43 39.55 -32.06 22.89
N ALA A 44 38.57 -32.77 23.43
CA ALA A 44 37.91 -32.43 24.69
C ALA A 44 38.92 -32.39 25.86
N SER A 45 39.81 -33.38 25.93
CA SER A 45 40.87 -33.43 26.93
C SER A 45 41.87 -32.29 26.80
N HIS A 46 42.21 -31.91 25.55
CA HIS A 46 43.16 -30.81 25.29
C HIS A 46 42.58 -29.44 25.68
N LEU A 47 41.31 -29.18 25.34
CA LEU A 47 40.63 -27.91 25.67
C LEU A 47 40.07 -27.89 27.11
N GLY A 48 40.11 -28.98 27.86
CA GLY A 48 39.59 -29.06 29.23
C GLY A 48 38.05 -28.97 29.31
N ILE A 49 37.33 -29.44 28.28
CA ILE A 49 35.85 -29.36 28.19
C ILE A 49 35.23 -30.75 28.01
N SER A 50 33.90 -30.83 28.08
CA SER A 50 33.20 -32.12 27.95
C SER A 50 33.28 -32.69 26.53
N VAL A 51 33.34 -34.03 26.43
CA VAL A 51 33.30 -34.73 25.13
C VAL A 51 32.01 -34.42 24.36
N ILE A 52 30.91 -34.26 25.08
CA ILE A 52 29.60 -33.89 24.49
C ILE A 52 29.66 -32.53 23.82
N THR A 53 30.37 -31.56 24.38
CA THR A 53 30.58 -30.23 23.78
C THR A 53 31.27 -30.34 22.42
N ILE A 54 32.35 -31.10 22.32
CA ILE A 54 33.05 -31.34 21.04
C ILE A 54 32.17 -32.16 20.09
N GLU A 55 31.41 -33.12 20.61
CA GLU A 55 30.50 -33.92 19.81
C GLU A 55 29.42 -33.08 19.13
N ASN A 56 28.82 -32.16 19.84
CA ASN A 56 27.84 -31.23 19.30
C ASN A 56 28.45 -30.30 18.24
N ALA A 57 29.64 -29.75 18.50
CA ALA A 57 30.36 -28.93 17.54
C ALA A 57 30.71 -29.72 16.25
N TYR A 58 31.20 -30.93 16.38
CA TYR A 58 31.51 -31.77 15.23
C TYR A 58 30.26 -32.25 14.49
N SER A 59 29.18 -32.51 15.18
CA SER A 59 27.91 -32.90 14.57
C SER A 59 27.35 -31.75 13.69
N GLN A 60 27.48 -30.51 14.14
CA GLN A 60 27.09 -29.36 13.37
C GLN A 60 28.00 -29.14 12.16
N LEU A 61 29.32 -29.20 12.34
CA LEU A 61 30.28 -29.11 11.22
C LEU A 61 30.06 -30.20 10.16
N LEU A 62 29.68 -31.42 10.59
CA LEU A 62 29.33 -32.54 9.70
C LEU A 62 28.02 -32.22 8.92
N ALA A 63 27.00 -31.74 9.62
CA ALA A 63 25.70 -31.40 9.03
C ALA A 63 25.82 -30.28 7.99
N GLU A 64 26.72 -29.35 8.23
CA GLU A 64 26.98 -28.20 7.34
C GLU A 64 28.02 -28.51 6.26
N GLY A 65 28.69 -29.69 6.33
CA GLY A 65 29.64 -30.12 5.29
C GLY A 65 31.05 -29.53 5.40
N TYR A 66 31.41 -28.87 6.51
CA TYR A 66 32.78 -28.39 6.74
C TYR A 66 33.75 -29.51 7.02
N ILE A 67 33.27 -30.57 7.62
CA ILE A 67 34.07 -31.78 7.87
C ILE A 67 33.35 -33.03 7.39
N CYS A 68 34.06 -34.08 7.11
CA CYS A 68 33.53 -35.40 6.81
C CYS A 68 34.07 -36.44 7.79
N SER A 69 33.30 -37.51 8.01
CA SER A 69 33.70 -38.65 8.85
C SER A 69 34.04 -39.83 7.97
N ILE A 70 35.28 -40.38 8.15
CA ILE A 70 35.72 -41.59 7.48
C ILE A 70 35.70 -42.74 8.50
N PRO A 71 34.96 -43.83 8.27
CA PRO A 71 34.88 -44.92 9.21
C PRO A 71 36.27 -45.47 9.60
N ARG A 72 36.51 -45.60 10.90
CA ARG A 72 37.76 -46.05 11.53
C ARG A 72 38.97 -45.11 11.31
N ARG A 73 38.83 -44.00 10.60
CA ARG A 73 39.91 -43.04 10.32
C ARG A 73 39.73 -41.69 11.00
N GLY A 74 38.49 -41.30 11.36
CA GLY A 74 38.24 -40.07 12.09
C GLY A 74 37.57 -38.97 11.24
N TYR A 75 37.81 -37.71 11.59
CA TYR A 75 37.20 -36.52 10.97
C TYR A 75 38.22 -35.77 10.13
N TYR A 76 37.81 -35.29 8.98
CA TYR A 76 38.66 -34.58 8.02
C TYR A 76 37.97 -33.31 7.54
N ALA A 77 38.70 -32.23 7.32
CA ALA A 77 38.19 -31.04 6.69
C ALA A 77 37.81 -31.30 5.23
N CYS A 78 36.63 -30.82 4.83
CA CYS A 78 36.18 -30.92 3.44
C CYS A 78 36.81 -29.83 2.57
N GLU A 79 36.97 -30.14 1.28
CA GLU A 79 37.29 -29.12 0.29
C GLU A 79 36.09 -28.20 0.11
N LEU A 80 36.26 -26.91 0.40
CA LEU A 80 35.27 -25.91 0.13
C LEU A 80 35.50 -25.38 -1.29
N PRO A 81 34.49 -25.39 -2.18
CA PRO A 81 34.66 -24.71 -3.47
C PRO A 81 35.03 -23.25 -3.23
N ASP A 82 35.90 -22.70 -4.09
CA ASP A 82 36.30 -21.30 -4.05
C ASP A 82 35.04 -20.41 -4.04
N ALA A 83 34.48 -20.19 -2.87
CA ALA A 83 33.50 -19.11 -2.69
C ALA A 83 34.28 -17.80 -2.94
N PRO A 84 33.78 -16.88 -3.74
CA PRO A 84 34.39 -15.56 -3.80
C PRO A 84 34.51 -15.09 -2.36
N VAL A 85 35.76 -14.91 -1.91
CA VAL A 85 36.05 -14.36 -0.59
C VAL A 85 35.33 -13.00 -0.56
N LEU A 86 34.16 -12.97 0.07
CA LEU A 86 33.63 -11.72 0.59
C LEU A 86 34.70 -11.30 1.60
N ALA A 87 35.71 -10.55 1.08
CA ALA A 87 36.68 -9.90 1.91
C ALA A 87 35.93 -9.29 3.07
N SER A 88 36.34 -9.65 4.27
CA SER A 88 35.81 -9.21 5.54
C SER A 88 35.37 -7.72 5.46
N ALA A 89 34.16 -7.50 5.03
CA ALA A 89 33.47 -6.20 5.15
C ALA A 89 32.88 -6.05 6.56
N ALA A 90 33.53 -6.68 7.55
CA ALA A 90 33.16 -6.58 8.95
C ALA A 90 33.86 -5.42 9.68
N GLU A 91 34.68 -4.64 8.97
CA GLU A 91 35.18 -3.37 9.47
C GLU A 91 34.37 -2.25 8.83
N GLY A 92 33.40 -1.71 9.57
CA GLY A 92 32.77 -0.43 9.25
C GLY A 92 31.37 -0.43 8.71
N ILE A 93 30.52 -1.42 9.01
CA ILE A 93 29.09 -1.15 9.01
C ILE A 93 28.83 -0.37 10.31
N ASP A 94 28.92 0.96 10.19
CA ASP A 94 28.34 1.87 11.17
C ASP A 94 26.85 1.57 11.23
N ARG A 95 26.41 0.85 12.28
CA ARG A 95 25.02 0.45 12.48
C ARG A 95 24.09 1.66 12.67
N ASP A 96 24.67 2.81 12.93
CA ASP A 96 23.96 4.10 13.02
C ASP A 96 23.92 4.84 11.67
N ALA A 97 24.72 4.43 10.69
CA ALA A 97 24.64 4.92 9.32
C ALA A 97 23.76 4.02 8.44
N VAL A 98 22.55 3.67 8.88
CA VAL A 98 21.47 3.52 7.94
C VAL A 98 21.15 4.93 7.48
N SER A 99 21.96 5.46 6.54
CA SER A 99 21.52 6.56 5.72
C SER A 99 20.22 6.04 5.09
N VAL A 100 19.10 6.55 5.55
CA VAL A 100 17.87 6.51 4.78
C VAL A 100 18.31 7.02 3.41
N GLY A 101 18.42 6.10 2.44
CA GLY A 101 18.75 6.46 1.08
C GLY A 101 17.83 7.60 0.65
N PRO A 102 18.17 8.39 -0.37
CA PRO A 102 17.37 9.52 -0.77
C PRO A 102 15.93 9.07 -0.77
N SER A 103 15.11 9.75 0.03
CA SER A 103 13.68 9.48 0.18
C SER A 103 13.16 9.12 -1.21
N VAL A 104 12.57 7.93 -1.34
CA VAL A 104 11.94 7.55 -2.60
C VAL A 104 10.92 8.65 -2.86
N HIS A 105 11.30 9.60 -3.71
CA HIS A 105 10.36 10.62 -4.15
C HIS A 105 9.17 9.87 -4.71
N ASP A 106 8.01 10.05 -4.12
CA ASP A 106 6.78 9.59 -4.72
C ASP A 106 6.78 10.09 -6.18
N VAL A 107 6.12 9.35 -7.07
CA VAL A 107 6.06 9.64 -8.51
C VAL A 107 5.62 11.08 -8.79
N ASN A 108 4.99 11.74 -7.81
CA ASN A 108 4.55 13.14 -7.83
C ASN A 108 5.48 14.09 -7.04
N GLY A 109 6.69 13.68 -6.64
CA GLY A 109 7.61 14.54 -5.87
C GLY A 109 7.20 14.76 -4.41
N GLN A 110 6.16 14.08 -3.92
CA GLN A 110 5.71 14.20 -2.55
C GLN A 110 6.53 13.27 -1.64
N VAL A 111 7.25 13.86 -0.71
CA VAL A 111 7.79 13.15 0.44
C VAL A 111 6.59 12.80 1.31
N GLU A 112 6.25 11.51 1.44
CA GLU A 112 5.38 11.07 2.54
C GLU A 112 6.07 11.47 3.84
N ARG A 113 5.63 12.58 4.45
CA ARG A 113 6.13 12.99 5.77
C ARG A 113 5.49 12.09 6.81
N PHE A 114 6.29 11.18 7.35
CA PHE A 114 5.91 10.31 8.47
C PHE A 114 6.00 11.01 9.84
N ASP A 115 6.18 12.33 9.89
CA ASP A 115 6.58 13.04 11.11
C ASP A 115 5.49 13.13 12.19
N ALA A 116 4.22 12.96 11.87
CA ALA A 116 3.15 12.78 12.85
C ALA A 116 1.94 12.09 12.21
N LEU A 117 1.38 11.11 12.90
CA LEU A 117 0.09 10.55 12.50
C LEU A 117 -1.01 11.58 12.79
N SER A 118 -1.91 11.79 11.81
CA SER A 118 -3.09 12.61 12.02
C SER A 118 -3.97 12.06 13.17
N PRO A 119 -4.85 12.87 13.75
CA PRO A 119 -5.77 12.39 14.78
C PRO A 119 -6.60 11.19 14.35
N SER A 120 -7.02 11.16 13.09
CA SER A 120 -7.76 10.04 12.50
C SER A 120 -6.90 8.80 12.37
N ALA A 121 -5.66 8.94 11.95
CA ALA A 121 -4.71 7.84 11.84
C ALA A 121 -4.35 7.24 13.22
N LEU A 122 -4.20 8.07 14.24
CA LEU A 122 -3.96 7.62 15.63
C LEU A 122 -5.17 6.84 16.17
N GLU A 123 -6.38 7.29 15.88
CA GLU A 123 -7.61 6.59 16.27
C GLU A 123 -7.74 5.25 15.56
N ALA A 124 -7.50 5.23 14.25
CA ALA A 124 -7.48 4.01 13.45
C ALA A 124 -6.44 3.00 13.95
N ALA A 125 -5.23 3.47 14.32
CA ALA A 125 -4.18 2.62 14.89
C ALA A 125 -4.61 1.97 16.20
N ARG A 126 -5.27 2.71 17.09
CA ARG A 126 -5.80 2.17 18.37
C ARG A 126 -6.92 1.16 18.12
N LEU A 127 -7.81 1.46 17.18
CA LEU A 127 -8.89 0.56 16.78
C LEU A 127 -8.32 -0.75 16.24
N TRP A 128 -7.35 -0.67 15.34
CA TRP A 128 -6.68 -1.83 14.77
C TRP A 128 -5.95 -2.67 15.82
N GLN A 129 -5.19 -2.03 16.71
CA GLN A 129 -4.52 -2.72 17.82
C GLN A 129 -5.51 -3.46 18.72
N SER A 130 -6.67 -2.86 19.00
CA SER A 130 -7.72 -3.51 19.78
C SER A 130 -8.28 -4.74 19.08
N ALA A 131 -8.56 -4.62 17.78
CA ALA A 131 -9.05 -5.73 16.96
C ALA A 131 -8.04 -6.89 16.91
N LEU A 132 -6.76 -6.60 16.69
CA LEU A 132 -5.69 -7.62 16.68
C LEU A 132 -5.59 -8.35 18.02
N ARG A 133 -5.57 -7.61 19.14
CA ARG A 133 -5.53 -8.25 20.47
C ARG A 133 -6.72 -9.15 20.70
N ALA A 134 -7.91 -8.69 20.34
CA ALA A 134 -9.14 -9.47 20.49
C ALA A 134 -9.13 -10.71 19.58
N THR A 135 -8.60 -10.60 18.37
CA THR A 135 -8.45 -11.71 17.44
C THR A 135 -7.51 -12.78 18.01
N LEU A 136 -6.33 -12.38 18.46
CA LEU A 136 -5.33 -13.31 18.99
C LEU A 136 -5.77 -13.95 20.32
N ALA A 137 -6.66 -13.29 21.09
CA ALA A 137 -7.12 -13.79 22.39
C ALA A 137 -8.36 -14.68 22.31
N SER A 138 -9.19 -14.57 21.25
CA SER A 138 -10.53 -15.17 21.22
C SER A 138 -10.87 -16.02 20.02
N GLU A 139 -10.05 -16.00 18.97
CA GLU A 139 -10.29 -16.81 17.77
C GLU A 139 -9.60 -18.17 17.84
N ASP A 140 -10.15 -19.15 17.09
CA ASP A 140 -9.51 -20.46 16.96
C ASP A 140 -8.13 -20.29 16.27
N GLU A 141 -7.08 -20.83 16.88
CA GLU A 141 -5.71 -20.82 16.32
C GLU A 141 -5.69 -21.38 14.90
N ARG A 142 -6.58 -22.32 14.56
CA ARG A 142 -6.71 -22.86 13.21
C ARG A 142 -7.21 -21.84 12.23
N GLU A 143 -8.12 -20.93 12.62
CA GLU A 143 -8.62 -19.88 11.73
C GLU A 143 -7.53 -18.84 11.42
N ILE A 144 -6.76 -18.45 12.43
CA ILE A 144 -5.76 -17.38 12.30
C ILE A 144 -4.40 -17.85 11.75
N PHE A 145 -4.04 -19.12 11.94
CA PHE A 145 -2.73 -19.67 11.49
C PHE A 145 -2.83 -20.61 10.28
N SER A 146 -4.03 -20.92 9.79
CA SER A 146 -4.17 -21.65 8.53
C SER A 146 -3.95 -20.74 7.33
N PRO A 147 -3.34 -21.22 6.26
CA PRO A 147 -3.21 -20.47 5.02
C PRO A 147 -4.58 -20.10 4.46
N ALA A 148 -4.79 -18.84 4.12
CA ALA A 148 -6.00 -18.40 3.45
C ALA A 148 -5.98 -18.80 1.97
N PRO A 149 -7.15 -19.14 1.36
CA PRO A 149 -7.25 -19.33 -0.08
C PRO A 149 -6.77 -18.10 -0.87
N ALA A 150 -6.47 -18.27 -2.16
CA ALA A 150 -6.04 -17.16 -3.04
C ALA A 150 -6.97 -15.93 -2.99
N GLN A 151 -8.27 -16.16 -2.83
CA GLN A 151 -9.28 -15.11 -2.69
C GLN A 151 -9.30 -14.44 -1.31
N GLY A 152 -8.61 -14.97 -0.33
CA GLY A 152 -8.74 -14.59 1.07
C GLY A 152 -9.81 -15.40 1.84
N THR A 153 -9.91 -15.16 3.14
CA THR A 153 -10.77 -15.92 4.05
C THR A 153 -12.26 -15.70 3.73
N ALA A 154 -13.05 -16.77 3.81
CA ALA A 154 -14.49 -16.70 3.56
C ALA A 154 -15.22 -15.78 4.55
N ARG A 155 -14.71 -15.67 5.79
CA ARG A 155 -15.26 -14.77 6.81
C ARG A 155 -15.14 -13.31 6.38
N LEU A 156 -13.93 -12.87 6.00
CA LEU A 156 -13.73 -11.47 5.56
C LEU A 156 -14.52 -11.15 4.30
N ARG A 157 -14.56 -12.07 3.32
CA ARG A 157 -15.33 -11.86 2.09
C ARG A 157 -16.84 -11.69 2.38
N ARG A 158 -17.42 -12.46 3.32
CA ARG A 158 -18.82 -12.28 3.76
C ARG A 158 -19.02 -10.95 4.49
N ALA A 159 -18.07 -10.56 5.36
CA ALA A 159 -18.15 -9.28 6.06
C ALA A 159 -18.11 -8.10 5.09
N ILE A 160 -17.24 -8.15 4.07
CA ILE A 160 -17.17 -7.13 3.00
C ILE A 160 -18.45 -7.10 2.18
N ALA A 161 -19.00 -8.24 1.76
CA ALA A 161 -20.26 -8.29 1.02
C ALA A 161 -21.41 -7.64 1.81
N HIS A 162 -21.50 -7.92 3.11
CA HIS A 162 -22.49 -7.30 3.99
C HIS A 162 -22.27 -5.79 4.12
N HIS A 163 -21.03 -5.36 4.29
CA HIS A 163 -20.65 -3.94 4.34
C HIS A 163 -21.05 -3.20 3.04
N LEU A 164 -20.73 -3.77 1.87
CA LEU A 164 -21.09 -3.21 0.57
C LEU A 164 -22.60 -3.11 0.37
N HIS A 165 -23.36 -4.10 0.85
CA HIS A 165 -24.81 -4.04 0.82
C HIS A 165 -25.35 -2.86 1.64
N GLY A 166 -24.85 -2.68 2.86
CA GLY A 166 -25.29 -1.59 3.75
C GLY A 166 -24.86 -0.20 3.32
N THR A 167 -23.66 -0.06 2.74
CA THR A 167 -23.05 1.24 2.44
C THR A 167 -23.21 1.66 0.99
N ARG A 168 -23.22 0.72 0.05
CA ARG A 168 -23.24 0.98 -1.41
C ARG A 168 -24.48 0.41 -2.12
N GLY A 169 -25.34 -0.31 -1.40
CA GLY A 169 -26.50 -0.98 -1.98
C GLY A 169 -26.14 -2.10 -2.97
N MET A 170 -24.91 -2.61 -2.91
CA MET A 170 -24.41 -3.66 -3.81
C MET A 170 -24.76 -5.04 -3.27
N ASN A 171 -25.40 -5.88 -4.09
CA ASN A 171 -25.60 -7.29 -3.81
C ASN A 171 -24.45 -8.10 -4.42
N VAL A 172 -23.42 -8.37 -3.62
CA VAL A 172 -22.21 -9.04 -4.07
C VAL A 172 -22.19 -10.47 -3.55
N ASP A 173 -21.94 -11.45 -4.42
CA ASP A 173 -21.58 -12.80 -3.97
C ASP A 173 -20.22 -12.76 -3.29
N PRO A 174 -20.09 -13.17 -2.01
CA PRO A 174 -18.79 -13.26 -1.34
C PRO A 174 -17.75 -14.11 -2.11
N ASN A 175 -18.21 -15.00 -2.98
CA ASN A 175 -17.33 -15.81 -3.82
C ASN A 175 -16.72 -15.05 -5.01
N ASN A 176 -17.20 -13.85 -5.29
CA ASN A 176 -16.67 -12.96 -6.32
C ASN A 176 -15.72 -11.90 -5.76
N ILE A 177 -15.42 -11.95 -4.45
CA ILE A 177 -14.49 -11.04 -3.79
C ILE A 177 -13.10 -11.67 -3.73
N VAL A 178 -12.08 -10.87 -4.05
CA VAL A 178 -10.65 -11.20 -3.88
C VAL A 178 -10.00 -10.17 -2.98
N ILE A 179 -9.34 -10.63 -1.92
CA ILE A 179 -8.61 -9.80 -0.95
C ILE A 179 -7.15 -9.68 -1.42
N GLY A 180 -6.60 -8.47 -1.36
CA GLY A 180 -5.22 -8.22 -1.77
C GLY A 180 -4.46 -7.26 -0.84
N ALA A 181 -3.13 -7.38 -0.86
CA ALA A 181 -2.23 -6.53 -0.09
C ALA A 181 -2.10 -5.12 -0.70
N GLY A 182 -3.21 -4.38 -0.71
CA GLY A 182 -3.37 -3.05 -1.27
C GLY A 182 -3.76 -3.04 -2.75
N ALA A 183 -4.33 -1.91 -3.20
CA ALA A 183 -4.86 -1.75 -4.54
C ALA A 183 -3.81 -2.03 -5.63
N GLN A 184 -2.57 -1.59 -5.45
CA GLN A 184 -1.49 -1.78 -6.44
C GLN A 184 -1.22 -3.25 -6.78
N LEU A 185 -1.30 -4.16 -5.79
CA LEU A 185 -1.18 -5.58 -6.06
C LEU A 185 -2.40 -6.11 -6.82
N LEU A 186 -3.59 -5.63 -6.47
CA LEU A 186 -4.82 -5.99 -7.19
C LEU A 186 -4.76 -5.51 -8.65
N ASP A 187 -4.27 -4.29 -8.90
CA ASP A 187 -4.04 -3.78 -10.26
C ASP A 187 -3.09 -4.68 -11.07
N THR A 188 -2.00 -5.13 -10.44
CA THR A 188 -1.06 -6.08 -11.04
C THR A 188 -1.75 -7.42 -11.36
N MET A 189 -2.56 -7.93 -10.44
CA MET A 189 -3.33 -9.17 -10.65
C MET A 189 -4.38 -9.01 -11.75
N LEU A 190 -5.00 -7.82 -11.88
CA LEU A 190 -5.92 -7.52 -12.98
C LEU A 190 -5.21 -7.57 -14.33
N VAL A 191 -3.99 -7.06 -14.45
CA VAL A 191 -3.21 -7.19 -15.70
C VAL A 191 -2.92 -8.65 -16.01
N GLN A 192 -2.55 -9.47 -15.02
CA GLN A 192 -2.34 -10.91 -15.22
C GLN A 192 -3.63 -11.63 -15.65
N LEU A 193 -4.77 -11.18 -15.15
CA LEU A 193 -6.07 -11.76 -15.45
C LEU A 193 -6.60 -11.34 -16.82
N LEU A 194 -6.48 -10.06 -17.17
CA LEU A 194 -7.09 -9.48 -18.36
C LEU A 194 -6.16 -9.52 -19.60
N GLY A 195 -4.85 -9.44 -19.39
CA GLY A 195 -3.81 -9.45 -20.41
C GLY A 195 -3.10 -8.11 -20.55
N ALA A 196 -1.77 -8.15 -20.72
CA ALA A 196 -0.95 -6.97 -20.99
C ALA A 196 -1.04 -6.49 -22.45
N ASP A 197 -1.60 -7.29 -23.34
CA ASP A 197 -1.85 -6.96 -24.74
C ASP A 197 -3.03 -5.99 -24.94
N LYS A 198 -3.84 -5.80 -23.91
CA LYS A 198 -4.98 -4.88 -23.90
C LYS A 198 -4.54 -3.42 -23.81
N VAL A 199 -5.40 -2.53 -24.29
CA VAL A 199 -5.22 -1.08 -24.14
C VAL A 199 -5.95 -0.62 -22.89
N TYR A 200 -5.19 -0.22 -21.89
CA TYR A 200 -5.69 0.36 -20.65
C TYR A 200 -5.84 1.87 -20.80
N ALA A 201 -6.89 2.42 -20.25
CA ALA A 201 -7.07 3.85 -20.13
C ALA A 201 -7.18 4.26 -18.67
N VAL A 202 -6.69 5.45 -18.36
CA VAL A 202 -6.79 6.12 -17.06
C VAL A 202 -7.26 7.56 -17.25
N GLU A 203 -7.79 8.15 -16.20
CA GLU A 203 -8.22 9.56 -16.16
C GLU A 203 -7.02 10.51 -16.24
N ASP A 204 -7.20 11.69 -16.85
CA ASP A 204 -6.19 12.75 -16.95
C ASP A 204 -6.83 14.15 -16.73
N PRO A 205 -6.50 14.89 -15.63
CA PRO A 205 -5.54 14.52 -14.61
C PRO A 205 -5.98 13.31 -13.78
N GLY A 206 -5.02 12.53 -13.28
CA GLY A 206 -5.35 11.30 -12.58
C GLY A 206 -4.25 10.83 -11.62
N TYR A 207 -4.40 9.62 -11.12
CA TYR A 207 -3.42 8.98 -10.25
C TYR A 207 -2.28 8.37 -11.08
N LEU A 208 -1.21 9.15 -11.29
CA LEU A 208 -0.10 8.79 -12.18
C LEU A 208 0.57 7.45 -11.85
N ARG A 209 0.43 6.96 -10.62
CA ARG A 209 0.95 5.66 -10.23
C ARG A 209 0.29 4.51 -10.99
N LEU A 210 -1.00 4.62 -11.34
CA LEU A 210 -1.68 3.63 -12.18
C LEU A 210 -1.00 3.50 -13.55
N THR A 211 -0.70 4.64 -14.18
CA THR A 211 0.05 4.66 -15.45
C THR A 211 1.37 3.89 -15.32
N ARG A 212 2.13 4.16 -14.24
CA ARG A 212 3.40 3.50 -14.00
C ARG A 212 3.26 2.00 -13.76
N ILE A 213 2.24 1.58 -13.02
CA ILE A 213 1.95 0.14 -12.77
C ILE A 213 1.65 -0.55 -14.10
N TYR A 214 0.73 -0.02 -14.90
CA TYR A 214 0.36 -0.63 -16.16
C TYR A 214 1.51 -0.64 -17.17
N GLN A 215 2.29 0.45 -17.26
CA GLN A 215 3.48 0.49 -18.11
C GLN A 215 4.56 -0.52 -17.67
N ALA A 216 4.80 -0.65 -16.36
CA ALA A 216 5.75 -1.62 -15.82
C ALA A 216 5.34 -3.08 -16.12
N MET A 217 4.04 -3.34 -16.30
CA MET A 217 3.50 -4.63 -16.73
C MET A 217 3.47 -4.81 -18.26
N GLY A 218 3.98 -3.84 -19.03
CA GLY A 218 4.03 -3.88 -20.49
C GLY A 218 2.74 -3.48 -21.20
N CYS A 219 1.77 -2.92 -20.48
CA CYS A 219 0.50 -2.49 -21.07
C CYS A 219 0.64 -1.19 -21.87
N LYS A 220 -0.17 -1.05 -22.92
CA LYS A 220 -0.41 0.24 -23.58
C LYS A 220 -1.37 1.06 -22.73
N VAL A 221 -0.98 2.28 -22.36
CA VAL A 221 -1.81 3.17 -21.55
C VAL A 221 -2.26 4.38 -22.38
N ARG A 222 -3.53 4.74 -22.23
CA ARG A 222 -4.16 5.95 -22.79
C ARG A 222 -4.60 6.84 -21.64
N HIS A 223 -4.43 8.14 -21.79
CA HIS A 223 -4.87 9.15 -20.84
C HIS A 223 -6.10 9.83 -21.42
N ILE A 224 -7.22 9.73 -20.74
CA ILE A 224 -8.50 10.26 -21.21
C ILE A 224 -8.82 11.53 -20.40
N PRO A 225 -8.98 12.69 -21.05
CA PRO A 225 -9.30 13.93 -20.37
C PRO A 225 -10.66 13.86 -19.68
N LEU A 226 -10.81 14.72 -18.67
CA LEU A 226 -12.07 14.92 -17.97
C LEU A 226 -12.77 16.15 -18.50
N ASP A 227 -14.09 16.09 -18.52
CA ASP A 227 -14.98 17.24 -18.62
C ASP A 227 -15.73 17.45 -17.29
N ASP A 228 -16.74 18.34 -17.25
CA ASP A 228 -17.49 18.68 -16.04
C ASP A 228 -18.34 17.51 -15.48
N GLU A 229 -18.51 16.43 -16.24
CA GLU A 229 -19.29 15.25 -15.85
C GLU A 229 -18.46 13.99 -15.58
N GLY A 230 -17.18 14.02 -15.87
CA GLY A 230 -16.24 12.89 -15.71
C GLY A 230 -15.40 12.63 -16.96
N VAL A 231 -15.08 11.39 -17.23
CA VAL A 231 -14.28 10.98 -18.40
C VAL A 231 -14.93 11.44 -19.70
N ASP A 232 -14.19 12.13 -20.58
CA ASP A 232 -14.68 12.56 -21.90
C ASP A 232 -14.97 11.36 -22.80
N LEU A 233 -16.26 11.15 -23.08
CA LEU A 233 -16.72 10.00 -23.88
C LEU A 233 -16.25 10.05 -25.32
N SER A 234 -16.12 11.25 -25.88
CA SER A 234 -15.76 11.42 -27.29
C SER A 234 -14.32 10.97 -27.54
N THR A 235 -13.43 11.27 -26.61
CA THR A 235 -12.04 10.83 -26.61
C THR A 235 -11.96 9.33 -26.30
N LEU A 236 -12.69 8.85 -25.30
CA LEU A 236 -12.74 7.44 -24.93
C LEU A 236 -13.14 6.54 -26.11
N GLN A 237 -14.21 6.90 -26.83
CA GLN A 237 -14.70 6.15 -27.99
C GLN A 237 -13.67 6.02 -29.13
N LYS A 238 -12.85 7.06 -29.33
CA LYS A 238 -11.82 7.11 -30.36
C LYS A 238 -10.47 6.52 -29.94
N SER A 239 -10.26 6.27 -28.65
CA SER A 239 -8.97 5.87 -28.09
C SER A 239 -8.53 4.44 -28.41
N GLY A 240 -9.45 3.59 -28.85
CA GLY A 240 -9.19 2.15 -29.01
C GLY A 240 -9.02 1.40 -27.70
N THR A 241 -9.50 1.94 -26.59
CA THR A 241 -9.41 1.39 -25.24
C THR A 241 -10.22 0.10 -25.08
N ASP A 242 -9.65 -0.86 -24.36
CA ASP A 242 -10.32 -2.09 -23.91
C ASP A 242 -10.77 -1.98 -22.45
N LEU A 243 -9.98 -1.33 -21.61
CA LEU A 243 -10.16 -1.28 -20.16
C LEU A 243 -10.01 0.17 -19.69
N LEU A 244 -11.03 0.69 -19.00
CA LEU A 244 -10.98 2.04 -18.42
C LEU A 244 -10.94 1.94 -16.89
N HIS A 245 -9.87 2.44 -16.28
CA HIS A 245 -9.75 2.60 -14.83
C HIS A 245 -10.14 4.03 -14.46
N LEU A 246 -11.13 4.18 -13.60
CA LEU A 246 -11.71 5.46 -13.24
C LEU A 246 -12.17 5.49 -11.78
N MET A 247 -12.30 6.71 -11.24
CA MET A 247 -12.72 6.98 -9.86
C MET A 247 -14.04 7.78 -9.84
N PRO A 248 -15.19 7.16 -10.15
CA PRO A 248 -16.41 7.90 -10.46
C PRO A 248 -17.12 8.50 -9.24
N SER A 249 -16.83 7.98 -8.04
CA SER A 249 -17.46 8.48 -6.81
C SER A 249 -16.78 9.70 -6.23
N HIS A 250 -15.47 9.82 -6.46
CA HIS A 250 -14.62 10.95 -6.04
C HIS A 250 -13.32 10.88 -6.81
N GLN A 251 -13.28 11.53 -7.97
CA GLN A 251 -12.13 11.49 -8.88
C GLN A 251 -10.88 12.10 -8.23
N TYR A 252 -9.78 11.39 -8.27
CA TYR A 252 -8.49 11.92 -7.82
C TYR A 252 -7.70 12.47 -9.02
N PRO A 253 -7.19 13.73 -8.98
CA PRO A 253 -7.15 14.62 -7.82
C PRO A 253 -8.27 15.71 -7.81
N THR A 254 -9.14 15.75 -8.80
CA THR A 254 -10.07 16.88 -8.96
C THR A 254 -11.20 16.92 -7.94
N GLY A 255 -11.55 15.77 -7.34
CA GLY A 255 -12.73 15.65 -6.48
C GLY A 255 -14.05 15.56 -7.24
N LEU A 256 -14.02 15.54 -8.56
CA LEU A 256 -15.20 15.46 -9.40
C LEU A 256 -16.00 14.18 -9.12
N VAL A 257 -17.30 14.28 -9.04
CA VAL A 257 -18.21 13.14 -8.94
C VAL A 257 -18.87 12.94 -10.30
N THR A 258 -18.59 11.80 -10.92
CA THR A 258 -19.16 11.44 -12.24
C THR A 258 -20.68 11.41 -12.18
N SER A 259 -21.34 12.15 -13.07
CA SER A 259 -22.79 12.25 -13.14
C SER A 259 -23.46 10.91 -13.42
N ILE A 260 -24.71 10.75 -13.01
CA ILE A 260 -25.45 9.51 -13.27
C ILE A 260 -25.63 9.26 -14.78
N ALA A 261 -25.82 10.32 -15.57
CA ALA A 261 -25.90 10.22 -17.02
C ALA A 261 -24.60 9.68 -17.62
N ARG A 262 -23.45 10.20 -17.16
CA ARG A 262 -22.14 9.74 -17.60
C ARG A 262 -21.89 8.29 -17.17
N ARG A 263 -22.32 7.87 -15.99
CA ARG A 263 -22.21 6.48 -15.53
C ARG A 263 -22.93 5.52 -16.47
N TYR A 264 -24.17 5.82 -16.86
CA TYR A 264 -24.91 5.01 -17.84
C TYR A 264 -24.26 5.01 -19.21
N ALA A 265 -23.72 6.14 -19.67
CA ALA A 265 -23.01 6.19 -20.95
C ALA A 265 -21.71 5.36 -20.94
N LEU A 266 -20.98 5.34 -19.82
CA LEU A 266 -19.80 4.47 -19.66
C LEU A 266 -20.15 2.98 -19.61
N LEU A 267 -21.24 2.60 -18.94
CA LEU A 267 -21.74 1.22 -18.95
C LEU A 267 -22.17 0.79 -20.36
N SER A 268 -22.87 1.68 -21.10
CA SER A 268 -23.22 1.43 -22.50
C SER A 268 -21.95 1.22 -23.36
N TRP A 269 -20.93 2.09 -23.19
CA TRP A 269 -19.66 1.94 -23.89
C TRP A 269 -18.97 0.60 -23.61
N ALA A 270 -18.99 0.14 -22.37
CA ALA A 270 -18.42 -1.16 -22.01
C ALA A 270 -19.20 -2.32 -22.64
N ALA A 271 -20.53 -2.24 -22.62
CA ALA A 271 -21.41 -3.28 -23.16
C ALA A 271 -21.40 -3.38 -24.71
N GLU A 272 -20.95 -2.34 -25.43
CA GLU A 272 -20.88 -2.35 -26.90
C GLU A 272 -19.92 -3.40 -27.48
N ARG A 273 -18.91 -3.80 -26.69
CA ARG A 273 -17.90 -4.76 -27.18
C ARG A 273 -17.52 -5.76 -26.08
N PRO A 274 -17.70 -7.07 -26.33
CA PRO A 274 -17.26 -8.10 -25.37
C PRO A 274 -15.76 -7.95 -25.05
N GLY A 275 -15.42 -8.16 -23.80
CA GLY A 275 -14.06 -8.03 -23.27
C GLY A 275 -13.61 -6.61 -22.96
N ARG A 276 -14.49 -5.61 -23.08
CA ARG A 276 -14.30 -4.29 -22.43
C ARG A 276 -14.74 -4.36 -20.99
N TYR A 277 -13.97 -3.71 -20.11
CA TYR A 277 -14.31 -3.59 -18.70
C TYR A 277 -14.05 -2.17 -18.19
N LEU A 278 -14.86 -1.77 -17.21
CA LEU A 278 -14.62 -0.60 -16.37
C LEU A 278 -14.01 -1.11 -15.06
N ILE A 279 -12.89 -0.52 -14.64
CA ILE A 279 -12.31 -0.76 -13.31
C ILE A 279 -12.69 0.44 -12.46
N GLU A 280 -13.70 0.26 -11.60
CA GLU A 280 -14.19 1.29 -10.68
C GLU A 280 -13.35 1.26 -9.41
N ASP A 281 -12.47 2.27 -9.22
CA ASP A 281 -11.72 2.47 -7.99
C ASP A 281 -12.48 3.42 -7.06
N ASP A 282 -12.97 2.86 -5.97
CA ASP A 282 -13.87 3.53 -5.03
C ASP A 282 -13.17 3.78 -3.67
N PHE A 283 -11.96 4.32 -3.72
CA PHE A 283 -10.95 4.34 -2.66
C PHE A 283 -11.34 5.08 -1.37
N ASP A 284 -12.34 5.98 -1.39
CA ASP A 284 -12.78 6.78 -0.24
C ASP A 284 -14.30 6.98 -0.17
N CYS A 285 -15.06 6.09 -0.77
CA CYS A 285 -16.51 6.15 -0.90
C CYS A 285 -17.25 6.21 0.44
N GLU A 286 -16.64 5.74 1.51
CA GLU A 286 -17.18 5.80 2.86
C GLU A 286 -17.36 7.25 3.34
N PHE A 287 -16.63 8.21 2.76
CA PHE A 287 -16.55 9.59 3.26
C PHE A 287 -17.44 10.56 2.48
N ARG A 288 -18.72 10.21 2.29
CA ARG A 288 -19.69 11.17 1.80
C ARG A 288 -20.06 12.16 2.90
N LEU A 289 -19.81 13.45 2.65
CA LEU A 289 -20.00 14.52 3.63
C LEU A 289 -21.37 15.20 3.51
N ALA A 290 -21.97 15.23 2.30
CA ALA A 290 -23.28 15.79 2.06
C ALA A 290 -24.11 14.93 1.08
N GLY A 291 -25.43 15.00 1.21
CA GLY A 291 -26.39 14.29 0.34
C GLY A 291 -26.37 12.76 0.48
N LYS A 292 -27.13 12.07 -0.39
CA LYS A 292 -27.13 10.63 -0.50
C LYS A 292 -25.99 10.15 -1.40
N PRO A 293 -25.39 8.99 -1.14
CA PRO A 293 -24.39 8.41 -2.05
C PRO A 293 -25.00 8.20 -3.44
N ILE A 294 -24.23 8.53 -4.49
CA ILE A 294 -24.56 8.10 -5.85
C ILE A 294 -24.26 6.61 -5.94
N PRO A 295 -25.12 5.80 -6.56
CA PRO A 295 -24.88 4.37 -6.73
C PRO A 295 -23.55 4.11 -7.42
N ALA A 296 -22.79 3.11 -6.96
CA ALA A 296 -21.58 2.65 -7.66
C ALA A 296 -21.92 2.21 -9.08
N LEU A 297 -20.96 2.30 -10.02
CA LEU A 297 -21.14 1.72 -11.37
C LEU A 297 -21.48 0.24 -11.26
N ALA A 298 -20.75 -0.50 -10.43
CA ALA A 298 -20.98 -1.91 -10.21
C ALA A 298 -22.39 -2.23 -9.66
N SER A 299 -23.04 -1.29 -8.93
CA SER A 299 -24.39 -1.51 -8.39
C SER A 299 -25.51 -1.37 -9.43
N ILE A 300 -25.24 -0.71 -10.55
CA ILE A 300 -26.19 -0.47 -11.65
C ILE A 300 -25.79 -1.18 -12.96
N ASP A 301 -24.72 -1.97 -12.91
CA ASP A 301 -24.21 -2.73 -14.05
C ASP A 301 -25.00 -4.05 -14.24
N ALA A 302 -25.82 -4.10 -15.28
CA ALA A 302 -26.54 -5.32 -15.66
C ALA A 302 -25.71 -6.22 -16.60
N ALA A 303 -24.62 -5.72 -17.18
CA ALA A 303 -23.85 -6.44 -18.20
C ALA A 303 -22.63 -7.18 -17.61
N GLN A 304 -22.40 -7.10 -16.31
CA GLN A 304 -21.21 -7.64 -15.64
C GLN A 304 -19.89 -7.17 -16.31
N SER A 305 -19.83 -5.89 -16.62
CA SER A 305 -18.70 -5.22 -17.27
C SER A 305 -17.86 -4.37 -16.31
N VAL A 306 -18.25 -4.31 -15.02
CA VAL A 306 -17.55 -3.52 -14.01
C VAL A 306 -16.78 -4.43 -13.05
N ILE A 307 -15.49 -4.16 -12.91
CA ILE A 307 -14.63 -4.67 -11.86
C ILE A 307 -14.60 -3.59 -10.78
N TYR A 308 -15.10 -3.90 -9.59
CA TYR A 308 -15.10 -2.94 -8.49
C TYR A 308 -13.87 -3.16 -7.60
N THR A 309 -13.16 -2.09 -7.26
CA THR A 309 -12.02 -2.12 -6.35
C THR A 309 -12.20 -1.11 -5.22
N ASN A 310 -11.73 -1.47 -4.03
CA ASN A 310 -11.74 -0.59 -2.88
C ASN A 310 -10.58 -0.92 -1.93
N THR A 311 -10.23 0.03 -1.05
CA THR A 311 -9.13 -0.09 -0.10
C THR A 311 -9.51 0.46 1.27
N PHE A 312 -8.99 -0.16 2.33
CA PHE A 312 -9.10 0.35 3.70
C PHE A 312 -7.99 1.37 4.04
N SER A 313 -7.19 1.77 3.05
CA SER A 313 -6.03 2.67 3.27
C SER A 313 -6.44 4.06 3.77
N LYS A 314 -7.57 4.60 3.31
CA LYS A 314 -8.07 5.92 3.71
C LYS A 314 -8.89 5.88 4.99
N SER A 315 -9.57 4.78 5.24
CA SER A 315 -10.44 4.62 6.40
C SER A 315 -9.71 4.09 7.64
N LEU A 316 -8.66 3.29 7.46
CA LEU A 316 -7.86 2.76 8.56
C LEU A 316 -6.42 3.25 8.48
N SER A 317 -5.61 2.67 7.59
CA SER A 317 -4.23 3.11 7.35
C SER A 317 -3.68 2.52 6.06
N SER A 318 -2.88 3.30 5.34
CA SER A 318 -2.15 2.82 4.16
C SER A 318 -1.09 1.77 4.52
N ALA A 319 -0.61 1.75 5.77
CA ALA A 319 0.36 0.78 6.26
C ALA A 319 -0.20 -0.65 6.37
N LEU A 320 -1.51 -0.81 6.55
CA LEU A 320 -2.16 -2.13 6.69
C LEU A 320 -2.21 -2.90 5.38
N ARG A 321 -2.12 -2.22 4.25
CA ARG A 321 -2.17 -2.84 2.91
C ARG A 321 -3.37 -3.78 2.72
N LEU A 322 -4.56 -3.32 3.09
CA LEU A 322 -5.81 -4.08 2.96
C LEU A 322 -6.67 -3.46 1.86
N ALA A 323 -6.94 -4.25 0.82
CA ALA A 323 -7.80 -3.89 -0.30
C ALA A 323 -8.56 -5.12 -0.79
N TYR A 324 -9.57 -4.89 -1.60
CA TYR A 324 -10.32 -5.97 -2.23
C TYR A 324 -10.83 -5.56 -3.60
N MET A 325 -11.11 -6.54 -4.43
CA MET A 325 -11.83 -6.37 -5.69
C MET A 325 -13.01 -7.32 -5.76
N VAL A 326 -14.06 -6.89 -6.46
CA VAL A 326 -15.22 -7.69 -6.82
C VAL A 326 -15.17 -7.93 -8.31
N LEU A 327 -15.10 -9.17 -8.70
CA LEU A 327 -15.00 -9.57 -10.11
C LEU A 327 -16.38 -10.00 -10.64
N PRO A 328 -16.72 -9.67 -11.89
CA PRO A 328 -17.78 -10.33 -12.63
C PRO A 328 -17.61 -11.85 -12.64
N ASP A 329 -18.71 -12.59 -12.76
CA ASP A 329 -18.73 -14.05 -12.64
C ASP A 329 -17.72 -14.73 -13.59
N GLU A 330 -17.68 -14.32 -14.86
CA GLU A 330 -16.78 -14.87 -15.86
C GLU A 330 -15.30 -14.61 -15.49
N LEU A 331 -15.00 -13.40 -15.01
CA LEU A 331 -13.64 -13.06 -14.58
C LEU A 331 -13.26 -13.80 -13.30
N MET A 332 -14.21 -14.07 -12.42
CA MET A 332 -13.95 -14.83 -11.22
C MET A 332 -13.63 -16.31 -11.52
N GLU A 333 -14.33 -16.91 -12.49
CA GLU A 333 -13.99 -18.25 -12.97
C GLU A 333 -12.60 -18.27 -13.61
N ARG A 334 -12.28 -17.25 -14.40
CA ARG A 334 -10.95 -17.08 -15.00
C ARG A 334 -9.87 -16.89 -13.94
N PHE A 335 -10.16 -16.11 -12.88
CA PHE A 335 -9.26 -15.95 -11.72
C PHE A 335 -8.97 -17.30 -11.05
N ARG A 336 -9.99 -18.09 -10.76
CA ARG A 336 -9.81 -19.41 -10.13
C ARG A 336 -8.94 -20.34 -10.96
N ARG A 337 -9.12 -20.33 -12.26
CA ARG A 337 -8.32 -21.17 -13.20
C ARG A 337 -6.88 -20.70 -13.36
N ASN A 338 -6.67 -19.40 -13.50
CA ASN A 338 -5.39 -18.85 -13.90
C ASN A 338 -4.55 -18.35 -12.73
N LEU A 339 -5.16 -17.87 -11.65
CA LEU A 339 -4.50 -17.25 -10.50
C LEU A 339 -4.83 -17.95 -9.17
N GLY A 340 -5.69 -18.96 -9.17
CA GLY A 340 -6.09 -19.69 -7.97
C GLY A 340 -4.96 -20.47 -7.28
N PHE A 341 -3.82 -20.61 -7.91
CA PHE A 341 -2.61 -21.23 -7.34
C PHE A 341 -1.83 -20.32 -6.39
N TYR A 342 -2.10 -19.00 -6.41
CA TYR A 342 -1.46 -18.08 -5.48
C TYR A 342 -1.90 -18.34 -4.04
N ALA A 343 -1.01 -18.11 -3.09
CA ALA A 343 -1.42 -17.93 -1.70
C ALA A 343 -2.05 -16.53 -1.54
N SER A 344 -2.92 -16.36 -0.55
CA SER A 344 -3.42 -15.04 -0.20
C SER A 344 -2.24 -14.12 0.17
N SER A 345 -2.23 -12.91 -0.37
CA SER A 345 -1.19 -11.91 -0.11
C SER A 345 -1.37 -11.18 1.22
N VAL A 346 -2.51 -11.37 1.89
CA VAL A 346 -2.82 -10.79 3.21
C VAL A 346 -2.81 -11.90 4.25
N SER A 347 -2.22 -11.66 5.41
CA SER A 347 -2.18 -12.63 6.51
C SER A 347 -3.59 -13.01 6.98
N SER A 348 -3.79 -14.26 7.39
CA SER A 348 -5.08 -14.69 7.94
C SER A 348 -5.44 -13.92 9.21
N VAL A 349 -4.47 -13.56 10.04
CA VAL A 349 -4.66 -12.76 11.26
C VAL A 349 -5.27 -11.39 10.92
N ASP A 350 -4.70 -10.68 9.95
CA ASP A 350 -5.19 -9.37 9.53
C ASP A 350 -6.59 -9.46 8.90
N GLN A 351 -6.83 -10.51 8.12
CA GLN A 351 -8.13 -10.73 7.52
C GLN A 351 -9.22 -10.99 8.57
N VAL A 352 -8.92 -11.79 9.58
CA VAL A 352 -9.87 -12.08 10.68
C VAL A 352 -10.09 -10.83 11.54
N ALA A 353 -9.03 -10.06 11.83
CA ALA A 353 -9.14 -8.81 12.58
C ALA A 353 -10.03 -7.78 11.85
N LEU A 354 -9.87 -7.64 10.53
CA LEU A 354 -10.73 -6.76 9.73
C LEU A 354 -12.17 -7.26 9.67
N ALA A 355 -12.39 -8.57 9.48
CA ALA A 355 -13.71 -9.14 9.51
C ALA A 355 -14.42 -8.83 10.83
N ARG A 356 -13.74 -8.99 11.96
CA ARG A 356 -14.24 -8.66 13.29
C ARG A 356 -14.64 -7.19 13.41
N LEU A 357 -13.84 -6.25 12.89
CA LEU A 357 -14.18 -4.82 12.91
C LEU A 357 -15.45 -4.51 12.11
N LEU A 358 -15.62 -5.14 10.96
CA LEU A 358 -16.81 -5.00 10.13
C LEU A 358 -18.03 -5.62 10.82
N GLU A 359 -17.91 -6.84 11.36
CA GLU A 359 -18.98 -7.58 12.03
C GLU A 359 -19.47 -6.90 13.31
N SER A 360 -18.57 -6.27 14.08
CA SER A 360 -18.91 -5.57 15.33
C SER A 360 -19.51 -4.18 15.13
N GLY A 361 -19.45 -3.63 13.92
CA GLY A 361 -19.82 -2.24 13.62
C GLY A 361 -18.83 -1.19 14.15
N ASP A 362 -17.67 -1.62 14.67
CA ASP A 362 -16.64 -0.69 15.15
C ASP A 362 -16.04 0.12 14.00
N TYR A 363 -15.92 -0.50 12.84
CA TYR A 363 -15.48 0.15 11.62
C TYR A 363 -16.41 1.31 11.21
N GLU A 364 -17.72 1.06 11.15
CA GLU A 364 -18.71 2.10 10.80
C GLU A 364 -18.73 3.23 11.82
N ARG A 365 -18.60 2.91 13.12
CA ARG A 365 -18.49 3.92 14.18
C ARG A 365 -17.25 4.80 13.98
N HIS A 366 -16.12 4.20 13.61
CA HIS A 366 -14.90 4.93 13.32
C HIS A 366 -15.08 5.84 12.08
N VAL A 367 -15.57 5.30 10.96
CA VAL A 367 -15.85 6.07 9.74
C VAL A 367 -16.77 7.27 10.02
N ASN A 368 -17.81 7.07 10.84
CA ASN A 368 -18.71 8.17 11.21
C ASN A 368 -18.02 9.27 12.00
N ARG A 369 -17.11 8.94 12.92
CA ARG A 369 -16.32 9.95 13.64
C ARG A 369 -15.39 10.73 12.71
N VAL A 370 -14.74 10.03 11.76
CA VAL A 370 -13.91 10.69 10.73
C VAL A 370 -14.76 11.63 9.87
N ARG A 371 -15.96 11.21 9.44
CA ARG A 371 -16.89 12.06 8.68
C ARG A 371 -17.27 13.35 9.44
N VAL A 372 -17.50 13.27 10.75
CA VAL A 372 -17.83 14.46 11.56
C VAL A 372 -16.67 15.44 11.52
N ARG A 373 -15.45 14.97 11.82
CA ARG A 373 -14.25 15.82 11.77
C ARG A 373 -13.99 16.42 10.39
N ALA A 374 -14.16 15.62 9.34
CA ALA A 374 -13.99 16.11 7.98
C ALA A 374 -14.99 17.20 7.61
N ARG A 375 -16.26 17.11 8.09
CA ARG A 375 -17.24 18.19 7.91
C ARG A 375 -16.84 19.46 8.66
N GLU A 376 -16.38 19.33 9.89
CA GLU A 376 -15.90 20.47 10.69
C GLU A 376 -14.71 21.16 10.01
N ALA A 377 -13.74 20.39 9.52
CA ALA A 377 -12.58 20.89 8.79
C ALA A 377 -12.99 21.60 7.48
N ARG A 378 -13.87 20.97 6.69
CA ARG A 378 -14.45 21.54 5.47
C ARG A 378 -15.14 22.88 5.73
N ASP A 379 -16.03 22.91 6.71
CA ASP A 379 -16.82 24.09 7.04
C ASP A 379 -15.93 25.22 7.58
N GLY A 380 -14.91 24.88 8.37
CA GLY A 380 -13.88 25.79 8.85
C GLY A 380 -13.04 26.38 7.71
N LEU A 381 -12.56 25.56 6.79
CA LEU A 381 -11.82 26.03 5.61
C LEU A 381 -12.69 26.93 4.73
N ALA A 382 -13.95 26.55 4.49
CA ALA A 382 -14.89 27.35 3.69
C ALA A 382 -15.21 28.70 4.34
N ALA A 383 -15.34 28.76 5.67
CA ALA A 383 -15.54 30.02 6.40
C ALA A 383 -14.30 30.92 6.29
N LEU A 384 -13.11 30.33 6.44
CA LEU A 384 -11.83 31.04 6.34
C LEU A 384 -11.62 31.64 4.95
N VAL A 385 -11.84 30.87 3.88
CA VAL A 385 -11.71 31.38 2.51
C VAL A 385 -12.69 32.52 2.24
N ARG A 386 -13.96 32.38 2.64
CA ARG A 386 -14.97 33.48 2.49
C ARG A 386 -14.59 34.73 3.27
N LYS A 387 -13.93 34.62 4.41
CA LYS A 387 -13.48 35.73 5.24
C LYS A 387 -12.27 36.44 4.67
N ALA A 388 -11.31 35.65 4.13
CA ALA A 388 -10.00 36.15 3.73
C ALA A 388 -9.96 36.71 2.30
N PHE A 389 -10.88 36.29 1.42
CA PHE A 389 -10.81 36.60 -0.01
C PHE A 389 -12.15 37.18 -0.54
N PRO A 390 -12.11 38.17 -1.46
CA PRO A 390 -13.24 38.56 -2.24
C PRO A 390 -13.83 37.39 -3.04
N ALA A 391 -15.14 37.46 -3.30
CA ALA A 391 -15.82 36.46 -4.10
C ALA A 391 -15.16 36.32 -5.50
N GLY A 392 -14.82 35.11 -5.88
CA GLY A 392 -14.20 34.78 -7.16
C GLY A 392 -12.67 34.76 -7.20
N GLU A 393 -11.96 35.25 -6.19
CA GLU A 393 -10.48 35.13 -6.15
C GLU A 393 -10.02 33.75 -5.72
N VAL A 394 -10.64 33.21 -4.67
CA VAL A 394 -10.40 31.85 -4.17
C VAL A 394 -11.76 31.19 -3.92
N SER A 395 -11.94 29.98 -4.42
CA SER A 395 -13.13 29.16 -4.21
C SER A 395 -12.78 27.76 -3.80
N ILE A 396 -13.72 27.03 -3.22
CA ILE A 396 -13.60 25.64 -2.85
C ILE A 396 -14.63 24.85 -3.63
N GLU A 397 -14.16 23.85 -4.35
CA GLU A 397 -14.99 22.97 -5.18
C GLU A 397 -14.98 21.54 -4.63
N HIS A 398 -15.98 20.74 -5.03
CA HIS A 398 -16.06 19.29 -4.76
C HIS A 398 -15.97 18.92 -3.26
N THR A 399 -16.78 19.58 -2.43
CA THR A 399 -16.75 19.45 -0.97
C THR A 399 -17.67 18.36 -0.41
N ASP A 400 -18.44 17.67 -1.24
CA ASP A 400 -19.52 16.78 -0.80
C ASP A 400 -19.10 15.33 -0.62
N ALA A 401 -17.95 14.96 -1.16
CA ALA A 401 -17.43 13.60 -1.11
C ALA A 401 -15.94 13.59 -0.75
N GLY A 402 -15.46 12.44 -0.23
CA GLY A 402 -14.07 12.21 0.11
C GLY A 402 -13.57 12.94 1.33
N LEU A 403 -12.28 12.78 1.59
CA LEU A 403 -11.55 13.41 2.70
C LEU A 403 -10.71 14.63 2.24
N CYS A 404 -11.02 15.19 1.08
CA CYS A 404 -10.31 16.33 0.52
C CYS A 404 -11.26 17.22 -0.28
N CYS A 405 -10.76 18.41 -0.63
CA CYS A 405 -11.43 19.32 -1.56
C CYS A 405 -10.43 19.97 -2.50
N THR A 406 -10.93 20.48 -3.61
CA THR A 406 -10.15 21.31 -4.52
C THR A 406 -10.32 22.78 -4.18
N VAL A 407 -9.22 23.46 -3.90
CA VAL A 407 -9.20 24.93 -3.80
C VAL A 407 -8.74 25.49 -5.14
N VAL A 408 -9.57 26.36 -5.70
CA VAL A 408 -9.33 27.02 -6.98
C VAL A 408 -8.93 28.48 -6.71
N ALA A 409 -7.71 28.80 -7.07
CA ALA A 409 -7.13 30.13 -6.89
C ALA A 409 -6.94 30.80 -8.24
N GLN A 410 -7.66 31.90 -8.49
CA GLN A 410 -7.50 32.68 -9.71
C GLN A 410 -6.14 33.39 -9.75
N ARG A 411 -5.62 33.68 -10.94
CA ARG A 411 -4.38 34.47 -11.08
C ARG A 411 -4.61 35.84 -10.48
N GLY A 412 -3.77 36.22 -9.52
CA GLY A 412 -3.81 37.49 -8.82
C GLY A 412 -3.16 37.42 -7.44
N ALA A 413 -3.23 38.55 -6.72
CA ALA A 413 -2.62 38.67 -5.39
C ALA A 413 -3.26 37.69 -4.38
N GLY A 414 -4.57 37.49 -4.42
CA GLY A 414 -5.30 36.62 -3.49
C GLY A 414 -4.94 35.15 -3.66
N GLY A 415 -4.97 34.62 -4.89
CA GLY A 415 -4.61 33.23 -5.15
C GLY A 415 -3.16 32.92 -4.76
N SER A 416 -2.23 33.79 -5.13
CA SER A 416 -0.81 33.65 -4.75
C SER A 416 -0.60 33.76 -3.23
N SER A 417 -1.41 34.56 -2.52
CA SER A 417 -1.30 34.68 -1.05
C SER A 417 -1.80 33.43 -0.35
N PHE A 418 -2.86 32.81 -0.85
CA PHE A 418 -3.40 31.56 -0.30
C PHE A 418 -2.37 30.40 -0.40
N VAL A 419 -1.79 30.20 -1.58
CA VAL A 419 -0.78 29.15 -1.78
C VAL A 419 0.45 29.39 -0.89
N ARG A 420 0.93 30.63 -0.79
CA ARG A 420 2.04 30.98 0.13
C ARG A 420 1.67 30.72 1.60
N ALA A 421 0.46 31.01 2.01
CA ALA A 421 0.00 30.76 3.38
C ALA A 421 -0.05 29.26 3.68
N LEU A 422 -0.53 28.43 2.76
CA LEU A 422 -0.47 26.97 2.89
C LEU A 422 0.98 26.46 3.08
N MET A 423 1.90 26.93 2.22
CA MET A 423 3.32 26.56 2.31
C MET A 423 3.93 26.91 3.68
N ARG A 424 3.62 28.10 4.20
CA ARG A 424 4.10 28.58 5.51
C ARG A 424 3.46 27.83 6.68
N SER A 425 2.22 27.40 6.54
CA SER A 425 1.50 26.64 7.56
C SER A 425 1.93 25.18 7.63
N SER A 426 2.84 24.74 6.73
CA SER A 426 3.24 23.35 6.58
C SER A 426 2.04 22.39 6.34
N ILE A 427 0.95 22.91 5.77
CA ILE A 427 -0.21 22.11 5.39
C ILE A 427 0.15 21.38 4.09
N PRO A 428 0.06 20.05 4.04
CA PRO A 428 0.29 19.30 2.82
C PRO A 428 -0.79 19.63 1.79
N PHE A 429 -0.40 19.86 0.56
CA PHE A 429 -1.31 20.03 -0.57
C PHE A 429 -0.69 19.45 -1.84
N ILE A 430 -1.54 19.18 -2.82
CA ILE A 430 -1.12 18.71 -4.14
C ILE A 430 -1.51 19.75 -5.16
N ASP A 431 -0.58 20.21 -5.98
CA ASP A 431 -0.91 20.98 -7.17
C ASP A 431 -1.48 19.99 -8.21
N ILE A 432 -2.72 20.24 -8.66
CA ILE A 432 -3.38 19.35 -9.63
C ILE A 432 -2.63 19.35 -10.97
N SER A 433 -1.85 20.38 -11.26
CA SER A 433 -1.00 20.43 -12.45
C SER A 433 0.03 19.32 -12.49
N ASP A 434 0.51 18.85 -11.31
CA ASP A 434 1.45 17.73 -11.18
C ASP A 434 0.81 16.36 -11.46
N CYS A 435 -0.52 16.30 -11.56
CA CYS A 435 -1.27 15.08 -11.79
C CYS A 435 -1.65 14.85 -13.27
N TYR A 436 -1.26 15.78 -14.16
CA TYR A 436 -1.42 15.57 -15.59
C TYR A 436 -0.29 14.70 -16.15
N TRP A 437 -0.65 13.85 -17.09
CA TRP A 437 0.33 13.07 -17.82
C TRP A 437 0.98 13.93 -18.91
N CYS A 438 2.11 14.50 -18.62
CA CYS A 438 2.90 15.27 -19.59
C CYS A 438 3.79 14.33 -20.42
N ALA A 439 3.21 13.68 -21.46
CA ALA A 439 4.01 13.08 -22.50
C ALA A 439 4.35 14.17 -23.54
N ASP A 440 5.62 14.42 -23.76
CA ASP A 440 6.16 15.20 -24.87
C ASP A 440 5.45 16.55 -25.18
N GLY A 441 5.42 17.44 -24.20
CA GLY A 441 5.04 18.85 -24.44
C GLY A 441 3.55 19.16 -24.45
N ALA A 442 2.71 18.28 -23.91
CA ALA A 442 1.31 18.63 -23.65
C ALA A 442 1.23 19.78 -22.64
N SER A 443 0.51 20.85 -22.99
CA SER A 443 0.34 22.00 -22.11
C SER A 443 -0.62 21.69 -20.98
N VAL A 444 -0.11 21.73 -19.75
CA VAL A 444 -0.95 21.71 -18.56
C VAL A 444 -1.73 23.04 -18.47
N PRO A 445 -3.02 23.02 -18.12
CA PRO A 445 -3.76 24.26 -17.88
C PRO A 445 -3.11 25.10 -16.77
N GLU A 446 -2.54 26.25 -17.11
CA GLU A 446 -1.84 27.09 -16.14
C GLU A 446 -2.76 27.93 -15.25
N ASN A 447 -4.03 28.06 -15.59
CA ASN A 447 -4.96 28.97 -14.89
C ASN A 447 -6.41 28.46 -14.96
N PRO A 448 -7.15 28.45 -13.84
CA PRO A 448 -6.71 28.81 -12.47
C PRO A 448 -5.80 27.77 -11.83
N THR A 449 -5.01 28.16 -10.81
CA THR A 449 -4.25 27.22 -9.98
C THR A 449 -5.27 26.40 -9.17
N ARG A 450 -5.18 25.08 -9.30
CA ARG A 450 -6.04 24.12 -8.59
C ARG A 450 -5.20 23.29 -7.66
N ILE A 451 -5.54 23.28 -6.38
CA ILE A 451 -4.81 22.52 -5.36
C ILE A 451 -5.77 21.61 -4.57
N LEU A 452 -5.32 20.40 -4.32
CA LEU A 452 -6.01 19.44 -3.48
C LEU A 452 -5.53 19.60 -2.03
N VAL A 453 -6.46 19.78 -1.08
CA VAL A 453 -6.19 19.89 0.36
C VAL A 453 -6.95 18.80 1.08
N GLN A 454 -6.27 18.06 1.99
CA GLN A 454 -6.89 16.99 2.78
C GLN A 454 -7.49 17.56 4.07
N TYR A 455 -8.70 17.15 4.43
CA TYR A 455 -9.37 17.61 5.64
C TYR A 455 -8.73 17.13 6.94
N ASP A 456 -8.11 15.95 6.90
CA ASP A 456 -7.47 15.36 8.08
C ASP A 456 -6.24 16.16 8.57
N ASP A 457 -5.66 16.98 7.67
CA ASP A 457 -4.56 17.89 7.98
C ASP A 457 -5.04 19.25 8.52
N LEU A 458 -6.36 19.52 8.51
CA LEU A 458 -6.98 20.80 8.88
C LEU A 458 -7.58 20.75 10.29
N SER A 459 -6.77 20.52 11.31
CA SER A 459 -7.23 20.67 12.70
C SER A 459 -7.61 22.12 13.01
N PRO A 460 -8.44 22.40 14.04
CA PRO A 460 -8.79 23.79 14.43
C PRO A 460 -7.56 24.67 14.67
N ASN A 461 -6.49 24.12 15.25
CA ASN A 461 -5.25 24.88 15.47
C ASN A 461 -4.54 25.21 14.15
N VAL A 462 -4.55 24.29 13.19
CA VAL A 462 -3.96 24.51 11.85
C VAL A 462 -4.75 25.56 11.09
N LEU A 463 -6.10 25.51 11.13
CA LEU A 463 -6.96 26.54 10.52
C LEU A 463 -6.74 27.91 11.15
N ASN A 464 -6.61 28.01 12.46
CA ASN A 464 -6.29 29.28 13.14
C ASN A 464 -4.91 29.83 12.70
N THR A 465 -3.91 28.96 12.57
CA THR A 465 -2.59 29.36 12.06
C THR A 465 -2.67 29.88 10.62
N LEU A 466 -3.40 29.19 9.78
CA LEU A 466 -3.64 29.60 8.39
C LEU A 466 -4.37 30.97 8.32
N GLU A 467 -5.36 31.18 9.18
CA GLU A 467 -6.08 32.45 9.28
C GLU A 467 -5.15 33.61 9.65
N LEU A 468 -4.31 33.43 10.68
CA LEU A 468 -3.33 34.47 11.09
C LEU A 468 -2.35 34.81 9.96
N GLN A 469 -1.92 33.84 9.19
CA GLN A 469 -1.02 34.06 8.06
C GLN A 469 -1.70 34.80 6.90
N LEU A 470 -2.96 34.51 6.64
CA LEU A 470 -3.73 35.20 5.60
C LEU A 470 -4.04 36.65 6.00
N MET A 471 -4.41 36.89 7.26
CA MET A 471 -4.74 38.23 7.76
C MET A 471 -3.52 39.13 7.97
N GLY A 472 -2.36 38.56 8.35
CA GLY A 472 -1.10 39.29 8.52
C GLY A 472 -0.52 39.87 7.22
N HIS A 473 -1.02 39.44 6.05
CA HIS A 473 -0.64 39.96 4.74
C HIS A 473 -1.58 41.02 4.18
N SER A 474 -2.72 41.26 4.83
CA SER A 474 -3.64 42.35 4.44
C SER A 474 -3.21 43.73 4.96
N ALA A 475 -2.12 43.81 5.74
CA ALA A 475 -1.64 45.02 6.40
C ALA A 475 -0.29 45.55 5.83
N THR A 476 0.24 44.95 4.76
CA THR A 476 1.41 45.44 4.00
C THR A 476 1.10 45.51 2.51
#